data_baa3eee7882286cf4d0d9c457e677bbf
#
_entry.id   baa3eee7882286cf4d0d9c457e677bbf
#
_cell.length_a   1.000
_cell.length_b   1.000
_cell.length_c   1.000
_cell.angle_alpha   90.00
_cell.angle_beta   90.00
_cell.angle_gamma   90.00
#
_symmetry.space_group_name_H-M   'P 1'
#
loop_
_entity.id
_entity.type
_entity.pdbx_description
1 polymer ?
#
loop_
_entity_poly.entity_id
_entity_poly.type
_entity_poly.pdbx_seq_one_letter_code
_entity_poly.pdbx_strand_id
1 'polypeptide(L)'
;MDQSHKAQLVMELRRQGVDPRVMTVLEAIPREVFVEAVYQSQAWANRALPIGCDQTISQPIVVGLMTSALEVGPRMKVLEVGTGSGYQAAVLSRLCRRLYSIERHRPLSRVAEQRFHQLGLHNITTMVGDGTRGWPEQAPFDRIMVTAAAFREIPQALLDQLKPGGILVLPIGYEPGTDQELIKVVKPEEEGAEPVVTHLFPVRFVPLVEGLPVGNG
;
A
#
# COMPACT_ATOMS: atom_id res chain seq x y z
N MET A 1 -6.46 -0.18 26.19
CA MET A 1 -6.23 -0.78 24.84
C MET A 1 -6.78 -2.19 24.87
N ASP A 2 -7.64 -2.53 23.97
CA ASP A 2 -8.28 -3.84 23.95
C ASP A 2 -7.34 -4.87 23.31
N GLN A 3 -6.51 -5.51 24.15
CA GLN A 3 -5.59 -6.58 23.75
C GLN A 3 -6.36 -7.78 23.14
N SER A 4 -7.64 -7.92 23.44
CA SER A 4 -8.52 -8.96 22.92
C SER A 4 -8.73 -8.79 21.41
N HIS A 5 -9.05 -7.60 20.91
CA HIS A 5 -9.23 -7.35 19.49
C HIS A 5 -7.95 -7.53 18.66
N LYS A 6 -6.80 -7.11 19.21
CA LYS A 6 -5.50 -7.34 18.54
C LYS A 6 -5.19 -8.84 18.43
N ALA A 7 -5.36 -9.58 19.49
CA ALA A 7 -5.12 -11.03 19.49
C ALA A 7 -6.08 -11.76 18.52
N GLN A 8 -7.34 -11.37 18.48
CA GLN A 8 -8.32 -11.93 17.55
C GLN A 8 -7.94 -11.65 16.09
N LEU A 9 -7.52 -10.42 15.78
CA LEU A 9 -7.04 -10.04 14.44
C LEU A 9 -5.81 -10.86 14.02
N VAL A 10 -4.84 -11.06 14.92
CA VAL A 10 -3.64 -11.87 14.64
C VAL A 10 -4.02 -13.32 14.29
N MET A 11 -4.97 -13.91 15.02
CA MET A 11 -5.46 -15.25 14.70
C MET A 11 -6.15 -15.30 13.33
N GLU A 12 -6.89 -14.26 12.98
CA GLU A 12 -7.57 -14.15 11.69
C GLU A 12 -6.57 -13.99 10.54
N LEU A 13 -5.56 -13.12 10.68
CA LEU A 13 -4.46 -12.96 9.71
C LEU A 13 -3.75 -14.29 9.44
N ARG A 14 -3.47 -15.06 10.49
CA ARG A 14 -2.85 -16.40 10.36
C ARG A 14 -3.75 -17.36 9.59
N ARG A 15 -5.05 -17.38 9.89
CA ARG A 15 -6.01 -18.25 9.19
C ARG A 15 -6.18 -17.88 7.71
N GLN A 16 -6.01 -16.61 7.36
CA GLN A 16 -6.05 -16.12 5.98
C GLN A 16 -4.73 -16.36 5.21
N GLY A 17 -3.72 -16.94 5.84
CA GLY A 17 -2.46 -17.30 5.18
C GLY A 17 -1.50 -16.12 4.96
N VAL A 18 -1.60 -15.05 5.77
CA VAL A 18 -0.63 -13.96 5.74
C VAL A 18 0.76 -14.47 6.10
N ASP A 19 1.78 -14.07 5.32
CA ASP A 19 3.19 -14.44 5.52
C ASP A 19 3.61 -14.16 6.98
N PRO A 20 4.27 -15.12 7.68
CA PRO A 20 4.69 -14.95 9.08
C PRO A 20 5.57 -13.72 9.32
N ARG A 21 6.43 -13.34 8.36
CA ARG A 21 7.27 -12.13 8.46
C ARG A 21 6.40 -10.87 8.42
N VAL A 22 5.38 -10.86 7.57
CA VAL A 22 4.42 -9.76 7.48
C VAL A 22 3.60 -9.67 8.77
N MET A 23 3.15 -10.81 9.31
CA MET A 23 2.44 -10.86 10.59
C MET A 23 3.26 -10.25 11.73
N THR A 24 4.54 -10.63 11.85
CA THR A 24 5.44 -10.07 12.87
C THR A 24 5.51 -8.54 12.78
N VAL A 25 5.56 -7.99 11.56
CA VAL A 25 5.59 -6.54 11.35
C VAL A 25 4.25 -5.90 11.70
N LEU A 26 3.13 -6.50 11.30
CA LEU A 26 1.78 -5.99 11.63
C LEU A 26 1.53 -5.96 13.14
N GLU A 27 2.03 -6.96 13.87
CA GLU A 27 1.94 -7.00 15.34
C GLU A 27 2.80 -5.93 16.01
N ALA A 28 3.97 -5.59 15.42
CA ALA A 28 4.92 -4.64 15.98
C ALA A 28 4.54 -3.18 15.72
N ILE A 29 3.86 -2.88 14.61
CA ILE A 29 3.49 -1.51 14.25
C ILE A 29 2.19 -1.10 14.97
N PRO A 30 2.21 -0.02 15.76
CA PRO A 30 1.02 0.44 16.49
C PRO A 30 0.02 1.08 15.51
N ARG A 31 -0.95 0.29 15.01
CA ARG A 31 -1.93 0.74 14.01
C ARG A 31 -2.76 1.94 14.52
N GLU A 32 -2.99 2.04 15.82
CA GLU A 32 -3.70 3.16 16.45
C GLU A 32 -3.07 4.53 16.19
N VAL A 33 -1.78 4.61 15.93
CA VAL A 33 -1.08 5.86 15.55
C VAL A 33 -1.53 6.37 14.18
N PHE A 34 -2.03 5.49 13.32
CA PHE A 34 -2.43 5.79 11.94
C PHE A 34 -3.93 6.05 11.78
N VAL A 35 -4.68 5.96 12.87
CA VAL A 35 -6.13 6.13 12.90
C VAL A 35 -6.47 7.45 13.59
N GLU A 36 -7.51 8.13 13.12
CA GLU A 36 -7.99 9.35 13.79
C GLU A 36 -8.50 9.05 15.21
N ALA A 37 -8.40 10.03 16.11
CA ALA A 37 -8.71 9.89 17.52
C ALA A 37 -10.11 9.28 17.79
N VAL A 38 -11.11 9.67 16.99
CA VAL A 38 -12.49 9.17 17.09
C VAL A 38 -12.65 7.69 16.76
N TYR A 39 -11.71 7.10 16.06
CA TYR A 39 -11.73 5.70 15.64
C TYR A 39 -10.70 4.82 16.35
N GLN A 40 -9.92 5.34 17.28
CA GLN A 40 -8.83 4.60 17.94
C GLN A 40 -9.27 3.32 18.63
N SER A 41 -10.49 3.29 19.21
CA SER A 41 -11.07 2.08 19.79
C SER A 41 -11.33 0.96 18.77
N GLN A 42 -11.38 1.31 17.47
CA GLN A 42 -11.62 0.41 16.35
C GLN A 42 -10.35 0.11 15.54
N ALA A 43 -9.18 0.61 15.97
CA ALA A 43 -7.94 0.50 15.20
C ALA A 43 -7.58 -0.94 14.82
N TRP A 44 -7.88 -1.90 15.69
CA TRP A 44 -7.61 -3.33 15.48
C TRP A 44 -8.81 -4.12 14.95
N ALA A 45 -9.93 -3.46 14.66
CA ALA A 45 -11.05 -4.10 13.97
C ALA A 45 -10.67 -4.34 12.48
N ASN A 46 -11.10 -5.50 11.94
CA ASN A 46 -10.85 -5.81 10.53
C ASN A 46 -11.79 -5.05 9.60
N ARG A 47 -11.63 -3.76 9.54
CA ARG A 47 -12.41 -2.85 8.70
C ARG A 47 -11.58 -1.67 8.23
N ALA A 48 -11.96 -1.09 7.08
CA ALA A 48 -11.47 0.22 6.67
C ALA A 48 -12.03 1.31 7.58
N LEU A 49 -11.23 2.32 7.88
CA LEU A 49 -11.63 3.47 8.69
C LEU A 49 -11.34 4.77 7.94
N PRO A 50 -12.18 5.80 8.08
CA PRO A 50 -11.94 7.09 7.44
C PRO A 50 -10.63 7.72 7.92
N ILE A 51 -9.98 8.44 7.00
CA ILE A 51 -8.91 9.40 7.23
C ILE A 51 -9.27 10.70 6.49
N GLY A 52 -8.48 11.74 6.60
CA GLY A 52 -8.76 12.98 5.88
C GLY A 52 -8.89 12.81 4.36
N CYS A 53 -9.39 13.84 3.67
CA CYS A 53 -9.49 13.92 2.20
C CYS A 53 -10.38 12.83 1.57
N ASP A 54 -11.42 12.37 2.24
CA ASP A 54 -12.32 11.30 1.80
C ASP A 54 -11.61 9.97 1.49
N GLN A 55 -10.45 9.75 2.12
CA GLN A 55 -9.67 8.53 1.99
C GLN A 55 -9.89 7.61 3.21
N THR A 56 -9.36 6.40 3.13
CA THR A 56 -9.45 5.41 4.20
C THR A 56 -8.11 4.74 4.49
N ILE A 57 -7.89 4.33 5.73
CA ILE A 57 -6.90 3.31 6.06
C ILE A 57 -7.53 1.93 5.76
N SER A 58 -6.84 1.10 5.00
CA SER A 58 -7.34 -0.22 4.58
C SER A 58 -7.52 -1.17 5.76
N GLN A 59 -8.39 -2.19 5.58
CA GLN A 59 -8.55 -3.28 6.53
C GLN A 59 -7.21 -3.96 6.82
N PRO A 60 -6.89 -4.31 8.08
CA PRO A 60 -5.64 -4.99 8.43
C PRO A 60 -5.37 -6.27 7.63
N ILE A 61 -6.38 -7.09 7.37
CA ILE A 61 -6.23 -8.32 6.58
C ILE A 61 -5.84 -8.00 5.14
N VAL A 62 -6.44 -6.99 4.54
CA VAL A 62 -6.07 -6.57 3.17
C VAL A 62 -4.63 -6.09 3.12
N VAL A 63 -4.18 -5.28 4.10
CA VAL A 63 -2.78 -4.86 4.24
C VAL A 63 -1.85 -6.07 4.32
N GLY A 64 -2.19 -7.06 5.16
CA GLY A 64 -1.41 -8.28 5.32
C GLY A 64 -1.30 -9.09 4.05
N LEU A 65 -2.42 -9.34 3.36
CA LEU A 65 -2.46 -10.14 2.14
C LEU A 65 -1.77 -9.43 0.96
N MET A 66 -1.98 -8.12 0.78
CA MET A 66 -1.28 -7.33 -0.24
C MET A 66 0.23 -7.35 -0.02
N THR A 67 0.67 -7.17 1.22
CA THR A 67 2.10 -7.18 1.56
C THR A 67 2.71 -8.57 1.34
N SER A 68 1.97 -9.65 1.66
CA SER A 68 2.40 -11.03 1.40
C SER A 68 2.52 -11.29 -0.10
N ALA A 69 1.53 -10.86 -0.91
CA ALA A 69 1.53 -11.02 -2.35
C ALA A 69 2.68 -10.27 -3.05
N LEU A 70 3.14 -9.15 -2.45
CA LEU A 70 4.23 -8.35 -2.98
C LEU A 70 5.61 -9.01 -2.81
N GLU A 71 5.76 -9.99 -1.91
CA GLU A 71 7.00 -10.75 -1.70
C GLU A 71 8.22 -9.85 -1.45
N VAL A 72 8.06 -8.90 -0.52
CA VAL A 72 9.12 -7.93 -0.19
C VAL A 72 10.27 -8.59 0.54
N GLY A 73 11.50 -8.22 0.18
CA GLY A 73 12.72 -8.67 0.82
C GLY A 73 13.59 -7.53 1.38
N PRO A 74 14.46 -7.81 2.35
CA PRO A 74 15.19 -6.80 3.15
C PRO A 74 16.20 -5.96 2.34
N ARG A 75 16.55 -6.36 1.14
CA ARG A 75 17.48 -5.62 0.27
C ARG A 75 16.78 -4.86 -0.86
N MET A 76 15.45 -4.93 -0.93
CA MET A 76 14.67 -4.41 -2.03
C MET A 76 14.42 -2.91 -1.90
N LYS A 77 14.29 -2.26 -3.06
CA LYS A 77 13.77 -0.91 -3.26
C LYS A 77 12.31 -1.00 -3.69
N VAL A 78 11.43 -0.38 -2.93
CA VAL A 78 9.98 -0.48 -3.10
C VAL A 78 9.38 0.89 -3.40
N LEU A 79 8.42 0.94 -4.31
CA LEU A 79 7.54 2.08 -4.51
C LEU A 79 6.14 1.77 -3.96
N GLU A 80 5.58 2.68 -3.20
CA GLU A 80 4.17 2.72 -2.84
C GLU A 80 3.48 3.89 -3.53
N VAL A 81 2.32 3.65 -4.10
CA VAL A 81 1.42 4.67 -4.66
C VAL A 81 0.17 4.75 -3.80
N GLY A 82 -0.04 5.89 -3.15
CA GLY A 82 -1.10 6.11 -2.17
C GLY A 82 -0.62 5.94 -0.73
N THR A 83 0.11 6.93 -0.20
CA THR A 83 0.60 6.92 1.19
C THR A 83 -0.55 6.89 2.21
N GLY A 84 -1.60 7.68 1.97
CA GLY A 84 -2.78 7.78 2.84
C GLY A 84 -2.41 8.10 4.29
N SER A 85 -2.81 7.22 5.21
CA SER A 85 -2.45 7.33 6.63
C SER A 85 -0.97 7.12 6.93
N GLY A 86 -0.22 6.48 6.01
CA GLY A 86 1.15 6.00 6.21
C GLY A 86 1.26 4.58 6.79
N TYR A 87 0.15 3.90 7.08
CA TYR A 87 0.21 2.57 7.71
C TYR A 87 0.85 1.51 6.82
N GLN A 88 0.43 1.42 5.55
CA GLN A 88 1.02 0.48 4.59
C GLN A 88 2.50 0.79 4.37
N ALA A 89 2.86 2.08 4.25
CA ALA A 89 4.26 2.51 4.16
C ALA A 89 5.08 2.07 5.38
N ALA A 90 4.54 2.23 6.59
CA ALA A 90 5.21 1.79 7.82
C ALA A 90 5.46 0.28 7.82
N VAL A 91 4.47 -0.53 7.37
CA VAL A 91 4.62 -1.99 7.25
C VAL A 91 5.71 -2.35 6.23
N LEU A 92 5.67 -1.79 5.02
CA LEU A 92 6.65 -2.04 3.96
C LEU A 92 8.06 -1.63 4.38
N SER A 93 8.21 -0.52 5.10
CA SER A 93 9.50 -0.01 5.54
C SER A 93 10.28 -0.97 6.45
N ARG A 94 9.57 -1.81 7.22
CA ARG A 94 10.17 -2.83 8.09
C ARG A 94 10.60 -4.10 7.33
N LEU A 95 10.18 -4.23 6.07
CA LEU A 95 10.43 -5.40 5.22
C LEU A 95 11.43 -5.13 4.11
N CYS A 96 11.70 -3.85 3.76
CA CYS A 96 12.55 -3.47 2.64
C CYS A 96 13.76 -2.62 3.06
N ARG A 97 14.71 -2.46 2.15
CA ARG A 97 15.86 -1.57 2.35
C ARG A 97 15.46 -0.10 2.27
N ARG A 98 14.67 0.25 1.26
CA ARG A 98 14.25 1.64 0.98
C ARG A 98 12.84 1.66 0.42
N LEU A 99 12.00 2.51 0.97
CA LEU A 99 10.65 2.76 0.48
C LEU A 99 10.55 4.18 -0.08
N TYR A 100 9.94 4.30 -1.24
CA TYR A 100 9.48 5.54 -1.84
C TYR A 100 7.96 5.52 -1.83
N SER A 101 7.31 6.61 -1.40
CA SER A 101 5.85 6.66 -1.29
C SER A 101 5.31 7.94 -1.88
N ILE A 102 4.32 7.83 -2.77
CA ILE A 102 3.69 8.96 -3.46
C ILE A 102 2.29 9.17 -2.91
N GLU A 103 1.98 10.42 -2.56
CA GLU A 103 0.65 10.84 -2.14
C GLU A 103 0.21 12.07 -2.93
N ARG A 104 -1.03 12.06 -3.46
CA ARG A 104 -1.57 13.21 -4.17
C ARG A 104 -2.10 14.32 -3.25
N HIS A 105 -2.52 13.95 -2.02
CA HIS A 105 -3.07 14.86 -1.03
C HIS A 105 -1.97 15.35 -0.07
N ARG A 106 -1.49 16.56 -0.26
CA ARG A 106 -0.45 17.18 0.60
C ARG A 106 -0.75 17.09 2.11
N PRO A 107 -2.00 17.32 2.59
CA PRO A 107 -2.29 17.17 4.02
C PRO A 107 -2.03 15.75 4.55
N LEU A 108 -2.39 14.70 3.78
CA LEU A 108 -2.13 13.31 4.18
C LEU A 108 -0.63 13.00 4.20
N SER A 109 0.13 13.44 3.17
CA SER A 109 1.58 13.26 3.13
C SER A 109 2.25 13.85 4.37
N ARG A 110 1.90 15.07 4.77
CA ARG A 110 2.45 15.72 5.97
C ARG A 110 2.17 14.94 7.25
N VAL A 111 0.95 14.44 7.43
CA VAL A 111 0.58 13.66 8.62
C VAL A 111 1.32 12.33 8.63
N ALA A 112 1.44 11.67 7.48
CA ALA A 112 2.21 10.43 7.37
C ALA A 112 3.70 10.63 7.72
N GLU A 113 4.34 11.69 7.20
CA GLU A 113 5.73 12.04 7.51
C GLU A 113 5.96 12.26 9.02
N GLN A 114 5.04 12.95 9.70
CA GLN A 114 5.11 13.15 11.15
C GLN A 114 5.07 11.80 11.90
N ARG A 115 4.19 10.88 11.47
CA ARG A 115 4.09 9.52 12.02
C ARG A 115 5.36 8.71 11.78
N PHE A 116 5.95 8.80 10.58
CA PHE A 116 7.21 8.12 10.26
C PHE A 116 8.34 8.61 11.14
N HIS A 117 8.44 9.93 11.35
CA HIS A 117 9.43 10.51 12.26
C HIS A 117 9.21 10.05 13.71
N GLN A 118 7.97 10.08 14.20
CA GLN A 118 7.59 9.63 15.54
C GLN A 118 7.95 8.16 15.79
N LEU A 119 7.82 7.31 14.77
CA LEU A 119 8.11 5.87 14.85
C LEU A 119 9.55 5.49 14.47
N GLY A 120 10.42 6.47 14.18
CA GLY A 120 11.80 6.24 13.79
C GLY A 120 11.95 5.47 12.47
N LEU A 121 11.07 5.72 11.51
CA LEU A 121 11.08 5.07 10.18
C LEU A 121 11.89 5.93 9.19
N HIS A 122 13.22 5.76 9.20
CA HIS A 122 14.14 6.62 8.45
C HIS A 122 14.42 6.18 7.01
N ASN A 123 13.90 5.05 6.59
CA ASN A 123 14.10 4.50 5.24
C ASN A 123 12.93 4.77 4.28
N ILE A 124 12.02 5.68 4.64
CA ILE A 124 10.90 6.13 3.79
C ILE A 124 11.24 7.51 3.21
N THR A 125 11.03 7.66 1.91
CA THR A 125 11.04 8.97 1.22
C THR A 125 9.68 9.19 0.61
N THR A 126 9.07 10.33 0.89
CA THR A 126 7.74 10.70 0.40
C THR A 126 7.84 11.75 -0.70
N MET A 127 6.83 11.77 -1.57
CA MET A 127 6.62 12.81 -2.57
C MET A 127 5.12 13.12 -2.68
N VAL A 128 4.80 14.41 -2.75
CA VAL A 128 3.46 14.83 -3.19
C VAL A 128 3.44 14.86 -4.70
N GLY A 129 2.66 13.97 -5.32
CA GLY A 129 2.68 13.79 -6.77
C GLY A 129 1.55 12.93 -7.31
N ASP A 130 1.50 12.83 -8.63
CA ASP A 130 0.61 11.96 -9.38
C ASP A 130 1.17 10.52 -9.38
N GLY A 131 0.51 9.65 -8.63
CA GLY A 131 0.93 8.25 -8.50
C GLY A 131 0.81 7.42 -9.77
N THR A 132 -0.03 7.82 -10.73
CA THR A 132 -0.15 7.10 -12.02
C THR A 132 1.13 7.15 -12.85
N ARG A 133 1.96 8.18 -12.59
CA ARG A 133 3.24 8.39 -13.27
C ARG A 133 4.41 7.68 -12.59
N GLY A 134 4.18 7.11 -11.40
CA GLY A 134 5.25 6.54 -10.59
C GLY A 134 6.30 7.59 -10.17
N TRP A 135 7.55 7.13 -10.04
CA TRP A 135 8.68 7.99 -9.66
C TRP A 135 9.91 7.68 -10.54
N PRO A 136 9.93 8.18 -11.79
CA PRO A 136 10.97 7.84 -12.77
C PRO A 136 12.40 8.09 -12.29
N GLU A 137 12.63 9.19 -11.55
CA GLU A 137 13.97 9.56 -11.05
C GLU A 137 14.51 8.57 -10.01
N GLN A 138 13.61 7.76 -9.43
CA GLN A 138 13.96 6.73 -8.48
C GLN A 138 13.88 5.32 -9.04
N ALA A 139 13.42 5.16 -10.28
CA ALA A 139 13.38 3.84 -10.94
C ALA A 139 14.80 3.25 -11.17
N PRO A 140 14.93 1.93 -11.37
CA PRO A 140 13.90 0.92 -11.29
C PRO A 140 13.63 0.44 -9.85
N PHE A 141 12.43 -0.13 -9.62
CA PHE A 141 11.99 -0.69 -8.34
C PHE A 141 11.95 -2.23 -8.39
N ASP A 142 12.27 -2.88 -7.28
CA ASP A 142 12.11 -4.33 -7.14
C ASP A 142 10.63 -4.71 -6.98
N ARG A 143 9.87 -3.85 -6.30
CA ARG A 143 8.44 -4.05 -5.99
C ARG A 143 7.68 -2.73 -6.08
N ILE A 144 6.43 -2.80 -6.53
CA ILE A 144 5.51 -1.65 -6.53
C ILE A 144 4.18 -2.07 -5.89
N MET A 145 3.70 -1.29 -4.92
CA MET A 145 2.40 -1.43 -4.28
C MET A 145 1.53 -0.25 -4.66
N VAL A 146 0.31 -0.49 -5.13
CA VAL A 146 -0.69 0.57 -5.35
C VAL A 146 -1.86 0.36 -4.41
N THR A 147 -2.17 1.36 -3.59
CA THR A 147 -3.24 1.32 -2.59
C THR A 147 -4.49 2.09 -3.03
N ALA A 148 -4.66 2.25 -4.33
CA ALA A 148 -5.82 2.84 -4.99
C ALA A 148 -6.15 2.01 -6.24
N ALA A 149 -7.42 1.93 -6.62
CA ALA A 149 -7.86 1.07 -7.71
C ALA A 149 -7.60 1.71 -9.09
N ALA A 150 -6.87 1.00 -9.95
CA ALA A 150 -6.81 1.30 -11.37
C ALA A 150 -8.06 0.78 -12.08
N PHE A 151 -8.41 1.38 -13.22
CA PHE A 151 -9.58 0.98 -13.99
C PHE A 151 -9.22 0.66 -15.43
N ARG A 152 -9.75 -0.49 -15.92
CA ARG A 152 -9.57 -1.07 -17.26
C ARG A 152 -8.16 -1.57 -17.52
N GLU A 153 -7.12 -0.80 -17.19
CA GLU A 153 -5.74 -1.13 -17.52
C GLU A 153 -4.78 -0.80 -16.37
N ILE A 154 -3.67 -1.50 -16.35
CA ILE A 154 -2.57 -1.26 -15.43
C ILE A 154 -1.79 -0.03 -15.94
N PRO A 155 -1.48 0.98 -15.09
CA PRO A 155 -0.68 2.12 -15.53
C PRO A 155 0.68 1.69 -16.08
N GLN A 156 0.91 1.89 -17.37
CA GLN A 156 2.13 1.45 -18.08
C GLN A 156 3.40 2.02 -17.43
N ALA A 157 3.35 3.28 -16.97
CA ALA A 157 4.47 3.91 -16.29
C ALA A 157 4.96 3.15 -15.06
N LEU A 158 4.07 2.43 -14.36
CA LEU A 158 4.46 1.62 -13.20
C LEU A 158 5.14 0.31 -13.64
N LEU A 159 4.66 -0.32 -14.71
CA LEU A 159 5.28 -1.51 -15.29
C LEU A 159 6.68 -1.19 -15.84
N ASP A 160 6.84 -0.04 -16.51
CA ASP A 160 8.12 0.40 -17.05
C ASP A 160 9.17 0.59 -15.95
N GLN A 161 8.74 1.07 -14.78
CA GLN A 161 9.60 1.33 -13.63
C GLN A 161 9.91 0.10 -12.76
N LEU A 162 9.32 -1.07 -13.07
CA LEU A 162 9.72 -2.33 -12.44
C LEU A 162 11.01 -2.88 -13.08
N LYS A 163 11.86 -3.48 -12.24
CA LYS A 163 12.95 -4.35 -12.71
C LYS A 163 12.39 -5.58 -13.43
N PRO A 164 13.15 -6.21 -14.34
CA PRO A 164 12.86 -7.58 -14.76
C PRO A 164 12.70 -8.50 -13.53
N GLY A 165 11.69 -9.37 -13.52
CA GLY A 165 11.33 -10.20 -12.36
C GLY A 165 10.67 -9.42 -11.21
N GLY A 166 10.43 -8.11 -11.38
CA GLY A 166 9.76 -7.29 -10.38
C GLY A 166 8.27 -7.60 -10.26
N ILE A 167 7.69 -7.28 -9.10
CA ILE A 167 6.27 -7.53 -8.79
C ILE A 167 5.56 -6.21 -8.53
N LEU A 168 4.39 -6.06 -9.17
CA LEU A 168 3.41 -5.01 -8.91
C LEU A 168 2.16 -5.65 -8.30
N VAL A 169 1.66 -5.10 -7.19
CA VAL A 169 0.37 -5.49 -6.59
C VAL A 169 -0.54 -4.26 -6.58
N LEU A 170 -1.74 -4.41 -7.16
CA LEU A 170 -2.71 -3.32 -7.26
C LEU A 170 -4.16 -3.83 -7.31
N PRO A 171 -5.12 -3.04 -6.81
CA PRO A 171 -6.53 -3.24 -7.11
C PRO A 171 -6.83 -2.81 -8.55
N ILE A 172 -7.63 -3.59 -9.26
CA ILE A 172 -8.12 -3.24 -10.59
C ILE A 172 -9.62 -3.47 -10.68
N GLY A 173 -10.33 -2.62 -11.41
CA GLY A 173 -11.74 -2.73 -11.71
C GLY A 173 -12.06 -2.32 -13.15
N TYR A 174 -13.33 -2.46 -13.55
CA TYR A 174 -13.73 -2.04 -14.90
C TYR A 174 -13.99 -0.52 -14.94
N GLU A 175 -14.71 0.01 -13.95
CA GLU A 175 -15.01 1.44 -13.81
C GLU A 175 -15.23 1.80 -12.32
N PRO A 176 -15.14 3.09 -11.94
CA PRO A 176 -15.41 3.51 -10.57
C PRO A 176 -16.80 3.08 -10.09
N GLY A 177 -16.87 2.49 -8.89
CA GLY A 177 -18.11 2.00 -8.29
C GLY A 177 -18.47 0.55 -8.62
N THR A 178 -17.74 -0.10 -9.54
CA THR A 178 -17.90 -1.54 -9.83
C THR A 178 -17.04 -2.40 -8.92
N ASP A 179 -17.19 -3.71 -9.06
CA ASP A 179 -16.34 -4.68 -8.37
C ASP A 179 -14.88 -4.52 -8.77
N GLN A 180 -14.02 -4.66 -7.78
CA GLN A 180 -12.57 -4.58 -7.93
C GLN A 180 -11.94 -5.89 -7.46
N GLU A 181 -10.84 -6.25 -8.07
CA GLU A 181 -10.05 -7.40 -7.69
C GLU A 181 -8.61 -7.00 -7.44
N LEU A 182 -8.00 -7.56 -6.42
CA LEU A 182 -6.57 -7.42 -6.22
C LEU A 182 -5.85 -8.33 -7.20
N ILE A 183 -4.90 -7.77 -7.93
CA ILE A 183 -4.05 -8.53 -8.83
C ILE A 183 -2.57 -8.40 -8.45
N LYS A 184 -1.82 -9.46 -8.76
CA LYS A 184 -0.37 -9.51 -8.73
C LYS A 184 0.13 -9.62 -10.16
N VAL A 185 1.05 -8.74 -10.53
CA VAL A 185 1.66 -8.67 -11.86
C VAL A 185 3.15 -8.92 -11.71
N VAL A 186 3.68 -9.90 -12.43
CA VAL A 186 5.12 -10.17 -12.48
C VAL A 186 5.66 -9.72 -13.83
N LYS A 187 6.60 -8.77 -13.81
CA LYS A 187 7.31 -8.35 -15.02
C LYS A 187 8.27 -9.47 -15.46
N PRO A 188 8.21 -9.98 -16.69
CA PRO A 188 9.11 -11.02 -17.13
C PRO A 188 10.57 -10.57 -17.10
N GLU A 189 11.49 -11.53 -16.99
CA GLU A 189 12.93 -11.28 -17.12
C GLU A 189 13.34 -11.08 -18.58
N GLU A 190 12.64 -11.74 -19.50
CA GLU A 190 12.86 -11.66 -20.94
C GLU A 190 12.21 -10.40 -21.50
N GLU A 191 13.01 -9.61 -22.25
CA GLU A 191 12.55 -8.38 -22.89
C GLU A 191 11.50 -8.68 -23.98
N GLY A 192 10.38 -7.96 -23.95
CA GLY A 192 9.28 -8.13 -24.90
C GLY A 192 8.28 -9.23 -24.55
N ALA A 193 8.52 -10.01 -23.50
CA ALA A 193 7.53 -10.96 -23.01
C ALA A 193 6.39 -10.24 -22.25
N GLU A 194 5.17 -10.82 -22.30
CA GLU A 194 4.02 -10.25 -21.63
C GLU A 194 4.08 -10.46 -20.10
N PRO A 195 3.65 -9.47 -19.30
CA PRO A 195 3.57 -9.62 -17.85
C PRO A 195 2.61 -10.75 -17.45
N VAL A 196 2.98 -11.51 -16.40
CA VAL A 196 2.11 -12.54 -15.85
C VAL A 196 1.19 -11.92 -14.81
N VAL A 197 -0.12 -11.96 -15.07
CA VAL A 197 -1.15 -11.43 -14.17
C VAL A 197 -1.83 -12.57 -13.42
N THR A 198 -1.89 -12.46 -12.10
CA THR A 198 -2.60 -13.38 -11.22
C THR A 198 -3.70 -12.63 -10.47
N HIS A 199 -4.93 -13.07 -10.61
CA HIS A 199 -6.09 -12.59 -9.87
C HIS A 199 -6.12 -13.23 -8.47
N LEU A 200 -6.26 -12.41 -7.42
CA LEU A 200 -6.11 -12.88 -6.05
C LEU A 200 -7.46 -12.98 -5.31
N PHE A 201 -8.07 -11.84 -5.02
CA PHE A 201 -9.36 -11.81 -4.30
C PHE A 201 -10.07 -10.46 -4.48
N PRO A 202 -11.41 -10.43 -4.27
CA PRO A 202 -12.20 -9.21 -4.34
C PRO A 202 -11.78 -8.19 -3.28
N VAL A 203 -11.74 -6.91 -3.66
CA VAL A 203 -11.40 -5.78 -2.78
C VAL A 203 -12.25 -4.56 -3.11
N ARG A 204 -12.16 -3.53 -2.25
CA ARG A 204 -12.72 -2.20 -2.53
C ARG A 204 -11.75 -1.13 -2.08
N PHE A 205 -11.27 -0.36 -3.04
CA PHE A 205 -10.36 0.77 -2.85
C PHE A 205 -10.92 2.04 -3.46
N VAL A 206 -10.42 3.18 -2.99
CA VAL A 206 -10.62 4.48 -3.63
C VAL A 206 -9.99 4.48 -5.02
N PRO A 207 -10.50 5.29 -5.98
CA PRO A 207 -9.91 5.37 -7.31
C PRO A 207 -8.47 5.86 -7.33
N LEU A 208 -7.63 5.25 -8.17
CA LEU A 208 -6.37 5.83 -8.62
C LEU A 208 -6.69 6.94 -9.64
N VAL A 209 -6.44 8.18 -9.27
CA VAL A 209 -6.82 9.36 -10.05
C VAL A 209 -5.57 10.08 -10.56
N GLU A 210 -5.54 10.37 -11.85
CA GLU A 210 -4.49 11.14 -12.50
C GLU A 210 -4.47 12.60 -12.01
N GLY A 211 -3.27 13.18 -11.92
CA GLY A 211 -3.06 14.57 -11.52
C GLY A 211 -3.19 14.82 -10.01
N LEU A 212 -2.99 16.07 -9.64
CA LEU A 212 -3.15 16.54 -8.26
C LEU A 212 -4.56 17.10 -8.03
N PRO A 213 -5.08 17.10 -6.78
CA PRO A 213 -6.34 17.75 -6.47
C PRO A 213 -6.31 19.22 -6.84
N VAL A 214 -7.36 19.70 -7.50
CA VAL A 214 -7.52 21.13 -7.82
C VAL A 214 -8.00 21.84 -6.56
N GLY A 215 -7.14 22.67 -5.96
CA GLY A 215 -7.49 23.59 -4.87
C GLY A 215 -7.62 22.92 -3.50
N ASN A 216 -6.59 23.08 -2.73
CA ASN A 216 -6.55 23.45 -1.31
C ASN A 216 -5.07 23.46 -0.91
N GLY A 217 -4.42 24.64 -1.16
CA GLY A 217 -3.10 24.94 -0.62
C GLY A 217 -3.16 25.17 0.88
#